data_e23205df0947a1349e8496fa954c30b5
#
_entry.id   e23205df0947a1349e8496fa954c30b5
#
_cell.length_a   1.000
_cell.length_b   1.000
_cell.length_c   1.000
_cell.angle_alpha   90.00
_cell.angle_beta   90.00
_cell.angle_gamma   90.00
#
_symmetry.space_group_name_H-M   'P 1'
#
loop_
_entity.id
_entity.type
_entity.pdbx_description
1 polymer ?
#
loop_
_entity_poly.entity_id
_entity_poly.type
_entity_poly.pdbx_seq_one_letter_code
_entity_poly.pdbx_strand_id
1 'polypeptide(L)'
;IRKLIPVNENFLLHITSYEQLKKTLPRNRMTKKQTKRILRIVFIIASISSLWFVPWILVKAWILPLPDTVEEQVNKAIDYGFDGMIVYVGETGKPPAFYTGGWKDRKNKIPTDPQALFNIGSISKLYVAVAITKLVKDKHLSLDKTLADYFPELVGRIQNAEKITLRLMIQHRSGIPNYTDYGYWDNPPKSRKETLELALDLPANFKPGEDYGYSNTNYFLLRELMDKVLGYSRNQYIKEKILTPLELNNTFNSLNEVN
;
A
#
# COMPACT_ATOMS: atom_id res chain seq x y z
N ILE A 1 -55.56 -11.16 47.22
CA ILE A 1 -56.31 -12.07 46.36
C ILE A 1 -55.77 -11.99 44.97
N ARG A 2 -54.93 -12.95 44.58
CA ARG A 2 -54.36 -13.06 43.20
C ARG A 2 -55.38 -13.80 42.36
N LYS A 3 -55.98 -13.15 41.36
CA LYS A 3 -56.76 -13.81 40.31
C LYS A 3 -55.88 -14.65 39.45
N LEU A 4 -56.05 -15.96 39.43
CA LEU A 4 -55.44 -16.88 38.46
C LEU A 4 -56.11 -16.63 37.10
N ILE A 5 -55.24 -16.37 36.08
CA ILE A 5 -55.69 -16.28 34.69
C ILE A 5 -55.96 -17.70 34.21
N PRO A 6 -57.10 -18.01 33.62
CA PRO A 6 -57.40 -19.35 33.11
C PRO A 6 -56.49 -19.64 31.92
N VAL A 7 -55.74 -20.73 32.00
CA VAL A 7 -54.92 -21.25 30.86
C VAL A 7 -55.91 -21.77 29.81
N ASN A 8 -55.77 -21.24 28.60
CA ASN A 8 -56.63 -21.58 27.46
C ASN A 8 -56.43 -23.08 27.09
N GLU A 9 -57.41 -23.89 27.18
CA GLU A 9 -57.37 -25.34 26.88
C GLU A 9 -56.88 -25.62 25.46
N ASN A 10 -57.15 -24.74 24.51
CA ASN A 10 -56.62 -24.84 23.13
C ASN A 10 -55.08 -24.75 23.06
N PHE A 11 -54.44 -24.03 23.99
CA PHE A 11 -52.99 -23.93 24.06
C PHE A 11 -52.35 -25.25 24.54
N LEU A 12 -52.98 -25.93 25.49
CA LEU A 12 -52.57 -27.24 25.98
C LEU A 12 -52.73 -28.33 24.92
N LEU A 13 -53.80 -28.29 24.12
CA LEU A 13 -54.03 -29.20 23.00
C LEU A 13 -53.00 -29.03 21.89
N HIS A 14 -52.58 -27.81 21.60
CA HIS A 14 -51.50 -27.53 20.63
C HIS A 14 -50.12 -28.04 21.10
N ILE A 15 -49.82 -27.91 22.38
CA ILE A 15 -48.54 -28.42 22.95
C ILE A 15 -48.51 -29.94 22.91
N THR A 16 -49.62 -30.60 23.29
CA THR A 16 -49.73 -32.07 23.27
C THR A 16 -49.65 -32.62 21.85
N SER A 17 -50.28 -31.95 20.88
CA SER A 17 -50.20 -32.32 19.46
C SER A 17 -48.75 -32.17 18.91
N TYR A 18 -48.03 -31.10 19.30
CA TYR A 18 -46.64 -30.88 18.89
C TYR A 18 -45.69 -31.93 19.49
N GLU A 19 -45.85 -32.28 20.75
CA GLU A 19 -45.09 -33.34 21.42
C GLU A 19 -45.39 -34.74 20.85
N GLN A 20 -46.64 -35.03 20.46
CA GLN A 20 -47.01 -36.26 19.78
C GLN A 20 -46.41 -36.31 18.35
N LEU A 21 -46.45 -35.23 17.58
CA LEU A 21 -45.80 -35.11 16.26
C LEU A 21 -44.27 -35.32 16.34
N LYS A 22 -43.66 -34.83 17.38
CA LYS A 22 -42.20 -35.01 17.62
C LYS A 22 -41.84 -36.45 17.94
N LYS A 23 -42.74 -37.24 18.51
CA LYS A 23 -42.57 -38.69 18.80
C LYS A 23 -42.83 -39.58 17.59
N THR A 24 -43.63 -39.13 16.63
CA THR A 24 -43.99 -39.93 15.44
C THR A 24 -43.07 -39.68 14.24
N LEU A 25 -42.28 -38.60 14.24
CA LEU A 25 -41.29 -38.39 13.20
C LEU A 25 -40.13 -39.39 13.36
N PRO A 26 -39.85 -40.21 12.34
CA PRO A 26 -38.73 -41.15 12.42
C PRO A 26 -37.45 -40.36 12.58
N ARG A 27 -36.83 -40.42 13.77
CA ARG A 27 -35.47 -39.94 14.00
C ARG A 27 -34.52 -40.79 13.20
N ASN A 28 -34.39 -40.48 11.92
CA ASN A 28 -33.42 -41.15 11.05
C ASN A 28 -32.00 -40.74 11.52
N ARG A 29 -31.54 -41.35 12.63
CA ARG A 29 -30.18 -41.18 13.11
C ARG A 29 -29.27 -41.85 12.10
N MET A 30 -28.52 -41.03 11.34
CA MET A 30 -27.51 -41.57 10.44
C MET A 30 -26.52 -42.47 11.21
N THR A 31 -26.20 -43.59 10.61
CA THR A 31 -25.20 -44.48 11.19
C THR A 31 -23.82 -43.81 11.20
N LYS A 32 -22.94 -44.16 12.15
CA LYS A 32 -21.57 -43.66 12.22
C LYS A 32 -20.83 -43.81 10.87
N LYS A 33 -21.14 -44.86 10.09
CA LYS A 33 -20.56 -45.12 8.77
C LYS A 33 -21.06 -44.10 7.73
N GLN A 34 -22.38 -43.77 7.75
CA GLN A 34 -22.97 -42.75 6.86
C GLN A 34 -22.43 -41.36 7.18
N THR A 35 -22.34 -40.97 8.46
CA THR A 35 -21.75 -39.70 8.89
C THR A 35 -20.31 -39.55 8.42
N LYS A 36 -19.45 -40.59 8.61
CA LYS A 36 -18.07 -40.56 8.12
C LYS A 36 -17.99 -40.42 6.59
N ARG A 37 -18.88 -41.07 5.86
CA ARG A 37 -18.94 -40.96 4.38
C ARG A 37 -19.32 -39.55 3.94
N ILE A 38 -20.33 -38.96 4.54
CA ILE A 38 -20.77 -37.58 4.24
C ILE A 38 -19.66 -36.59 4.58
N LEU A 39 -19.02 -36.72 5.76
CA LEU A 39 -17.90 -35.82 6.13
C LEU A 39 -16.74 -35.90 5.13
N ARG A 40 -16.40 -37.11 4.63
CA ARG A 40 -15.39 -37.26 3.58
C ARG A 40 -15.80 -36.57 2.28
N ILE A 41 -17.05 -36.74 1.85
CA ILE A 41 -17.56 -36.08 0.64
C ILE A 41 -17.53 -34.56 0.81
N VAL A 42 -18.02 -34.04 1.94
CA VAL A 42 -17.98 -32.58 2.23
C VAL A 42 -16.56 -32.07 2.24
N PHE A 43 -15.62 -32.80 2.85
CA PHE A 43 -14.21 -32.44 2.86
C PHE A 43 -13.61 -32.40 1.45
N ILE A 44 -13.90 -33.40 0.61
CA ILE A 44 -13.44 -33.45 -0.79
C ILE A 44 -14.02 -32.26 -1.58
N ILE A 45 -15.33 -32.00 -1.45
CA ILE A 45 -15.96 -30.85 -2.12
C ILE A 45 -15.34 -29.53 -1.66
N ALA A 46 -15.16 -29.34 -0.36
CA ALA A 46 -14.54 -28.16 0.21
C ALA A 46 -13.09 -27.98 -0.31
N SER A 47 -12.31 -29.08 -0.37
CA SER A 47 -10.94 -29.06 -0.90
C SER A 47 -10.90 -28.69 -2.38
N ILE A 48 -11.79 -29.27 -3.20
CA ILE A 48 -11.90 -28.91 -4.63
C ILE A 48 -12.34 -27.47 -4.79
N SER A 49 -13.34 -27.02 -4.01
CA SER A 49 -13.83 -25.64 -4.05
C SER A 49 -12.75 -24.64 -3.63
N SER A 50 -11.84 -25.03 -2.70
CA SER A 50 -10.73 -24.16 -2.28
C SER A 50 -9.75 -23.87 -3.41
N LEU A 51 -9.63 -24.76 -4.41
CA LEU A 51 -8.78 -24.54 -5.58
C LEU A 51 -9.23 -23.36 -6.42
N TRP A 52 -10.51 -22.97 -6.33
CA TRP A 52 -11.03 -21.76 -6.99
C TRP A 52 -10.44 -20.47 -6.45
N PHE A 53 -10.03 -20.47 -5.17
CA PHE A 53 -9.42 -19.31 -4.51
C PHE A 53 -7.89 -19.28 -4.66
N VAL A 54 -7.29 -20.28 -5.28
CA VAL A 54 -5.85 -20.30 -5.54
C VAL A 54 -5.53 -19.31 -6.65
N PRO A 55 -4.62 -18.34 -6.41
CA PRO A 55 -4.19 -17.40 -7.44
C PRO A 55 -3.25 -18.10 -8.43
N TRP A 56 -3.84 -18.89 -9.34
CA TRP A 56 -3.11 -19.74 -10.30
C TRP A 56 -2.08 -18.97 -11.12
N ILE A 57 -2.31 -17.67 -11.36
CA ILE A 57 -1.34 -16.82 -12.04
C ILE A 57 -0.02 -16.74 -11.27
N LEU A 58 -0.08 -16.60 -9.93
CA LEU A 58 1.10 -16.55 -9.07
C LEU A 58 1.76 -17.93 -8.95
N VAL A 59 0.94 -18.99 -8.87
CA VAL A 59 1.45 -20.36 -8.82
C VAL A 59 2.20 -20.69 -10.12
N LYS A 60 1.64 -20.34 -11.29
CA LYS A 60 2.33 -20.50 -12.57
C LYS A 60 3.62 -19.67 -12.64
N ALA A 61 3.58 -18.42 -12.20
CA ALA A 61 4.77 -17.55 -12.19
C ALA A 61 5.89 -18.10 -11.29
N TRP A 62 5.54 -18.83 -10.24
CA TRP A 62 6.51 -19.43 -9.30
C TRP A 62 7.07 -20.76 -9.77
N ILE A 63 6.25 -21.59 -10.46
CA ILE A 63 6.64 -22.95 -10.88
C ILE A 63 7.33 -22.96 -12.25
N LEU A 64 6.86 -22.07 -13.17
CA LEU A 64 7.42 -22.02 -14.53
C LEU A 64 8.76 -21.26 -14.52
N PRO A 65 9.78 -21.77 -15.26
CA PRO A 65 11.01 -21.02 -15.39
C PRO A 65 10.75 -19.66 -16.04
N LEU A 66 11.55 -18.67 -15.67
CA LEU A 66 11.54 -17.37 -16.36
C LEU A 66 11.97 -17.58 -17.83
N PRO A 67 11.47 -16.80 -18.77
CA PRO A 67 11.99 -16.77 -20.13
C PRO A 67 13.48 -16.43 -20.15
N ASP A 68 14.20 -16.99 -21.14
CA ASP A 68 15.65 -16.84 -21.21
C ASP A 68 16.12 -15.44 -21.60
N THR A 69 15.27 -14.67 -22.28
CA THR A 69 15.63 -13.33 -22.75
C THR A 69 14.82 -12.24 -22.03
N VAL A 70 15.41 -11.05 -21.93
CA VAL A 70 14.72 -9.86 -21.37
C VAL A 70 13.49 -9.50 -22.22
N GLU A 71 13.58 -9.61 -23.53
CA GLU A 71 12.47 -9.32 -24.44
C GLU A 71 11.26 -10.23 -24.17
N GLU A 72 11.50 -11.55 -24.04
CA GLU A 72 10.43 -12.50 -23.72
C GLU A 72 9.85 -12.25 -22.31
N GLN A 73 10.69 -11.86 -21.33
CA GLN A 73 10.22 -11.51 -19.99
C GLN A 73 9.32 -10.27 -20.02
N VAL A 74 9.68 -9.25 -20.79
CA VAL A 74 8.87 -8.04 -21.00
C VAL A 74 7.53 -8.40 -21.65
N ASN A 75 7.55 -9.17 -22.72
CA ASN A 75 6.32 -9.60 -23.42
C ASN A 75 5.41 -10.40 -22.48
N LYS A 76 5.98 -11.32 -21.71
CA LYS A 76 5.22 -12.11 -20.73
C LYS A 76 4.62 -11.26 -19.61
N ALA A 77 5.30 -10.19 -19.17
CA ALA A 77 4.75 -9.25 -18.20
C ALA A 77 3.51 -8.53 -18.78
N ILE A 78 3.51 -8.18 -20.06
CA ILE A 78 2.34 -7.60 -20.73
C ILE A 78 1.18 -8.59 -20.75
N ASP A 79 1.43 -9.88 -20.98
CA ASP A 79 0.40 -10.93 -20.90
C ASP A 79 -0.21 -11.06 -19.51
N TYR A 80 0.53 -10.71 -18.46
CA TYR A 80 0.03 -10.65 -17.07
C TYR A 80 -0.77 -9.38 -16.75
N GLY A 81 -0.95 -8.48 -17.72
CA GLY A 81 -1.86 -7.33 -17.61
C GLY A 81 -1.18 -5.99 -17.38
N PHE A 82 0.13 -5.88 -17.53
CA PHE A 82 0.76 -4.57 -17.58
C PHE A 82 0.36 -3.84 -18.87
N ASP A 83 0.04 -2.56 -18.76
CA ASP A 83 -0.31 -1.75 -19.94
C ASP A 83 0.89 -1.50 -20.85
N GLY A 84 2.03 -1.19 -20.26
CA GLY A 84 3.28 -0.98 -20.95
C GLY A 84 4.47 -1.13 -20.00
N MET A 85 5.60 -1.52 -20.56
CA MET A 85 6.85 -1.71 -19.80
C MET A 85 8.05 -1.24 -20.62
N ILE A 86 8.99 -0.59 -19.93
CA ILE A 86 10.32 -0.29 -20.45
C ILE A 86 11.34 -0.87 -19.49
N VAL A 87 12.26 -1.65 -20.02
CA VAL A 87 13.41 -2.17 -19.28
C VAL A 87 14.69 -1.63 -19.88
N TYR A 88 15.49 -0.98 -19.07
CA TYR A 88 16.85 -0.55 -19.39
C TYR A 88 17.84 -1.57 -18.83
N VAL A 89 18.73 -2.03 -19.67
CA VAL A 89 19.85 -2.91 -19.25
C VAL A 89 21.17 -2.22 -19.55
N GLY A 90 21.90 -1.88 -18.48
CA GLY A 90 23.26 -1.36 -18.56
C GLY A 90 24.26 -2.42 -18.10
N GLU A 91 25.20 -2.78 -18.95
CA GLU A 91 26.28 -3.72 -18.64
C GLU A 91 27.63 -3.07 -18.92
N THR A 92 28.56 -3.20 -17.98
CA THR A 92 29.90 -2.60 -18.14
C THR A 92 30.58 -3.12 -19.41
N GLY A 93 31.02 -2.19 -20.25
CA GLY A 93 31.72 -2.49 -21.53
C GLY A 93 30.80 -2.85 -22.69
N LYS A 94 29.48 -2.78 -22.51
CA LYS A 94 28.49 -2.96 -23.57
C LYS A 94 27.64 -1.70 -23.76
N PRO A 95 27.14 -1.43 -24.97
CA PRO A 95 26.13 -0.40 -25.18
C PRO A 95 24.86 -0.71 -24.36
N PRO A 96 24.17 0.30 -23.79
CA PRO A 96 22.93 0.09 -23.10
C PRO A 96 21.85 -0.41 -24.05
N ALA A 97 21.00 -1.32 -23.57
CA ALA A 97 19.87 -1.86 -24.32
C ALA A 97 18.54 -1.46 -23.66
N PHE A 98 17.54 -1.19 -24.50
CA PHE A 98 16.17 -0.92 -24.10
C PHE A 98 15.25 -2.00 -24.66
N TYR A 99 14.42 -2.56 -23.79
CA TYR A 99 13.38 -3.52 -24.16
C TYR A 99 12.03 -2.91 -23.80
N THR A 100 11.09 -2.93 -24.74
CA THR A 100 9.77 -2.32 -24.55
C THR A 100 8.68 -3.30 -24.90
N GLY A 101 7.57 -3.25 -24.19
CA GLY A 101 6.36 -4.04 -24.49
C GLY A 101 5.10 -3.25 -24.14
N GLY A 102 3.99 -3.63 -24.78
CA GLY A 102 2.69 -3.02 -24.51
C GLY A 102 2.51 -1.62 -25.11
N TRP A 103 1.69 -0.81 -24.43
CA TRP A 103 1.17 0.43 -24.95
C TRP A 103 1.50 1.62 -24.04
N LYS A 104 1.92 2.72 -24.64
CA LYS A 104 1.93 4.06 -24.02
C LYS A 104 0.48 4.58 -23.87
N ASP A 105 -0.33 4.30 -24.89
CA ASP A 105 -1.78 4.57 -24.90
C ASP A 105 -2.50 3.37 -25.49
N ARG A 106 -3.11 2.56 -24.64
CA ARG A 106 -3.85 1.34 -25.06
C ARG A 106 -5.08 1.67 -25.91
N LYS A 107 -5.77 2.76 -25.59
CA LYS A 107 -6.99 3.16 -26.31
C LYS A 107 -6.69 3.51 -27.76
N ASN A 108 -5.62 4.25 -28.00
CA ASN A 108 -5.20 4.71 -29.32
C ASN A 108 -4.16 3.76 -29.95
N LYS A 109 -3.83 2.64 -29.29
CA LYS A 109 -2.84 1.65 -29.74
C LYS A 109 -1.46 2.27 -30.04
N ILE A 110 -1.06 3.26 -29.25
CA ILE A 110 0.27 3.86 -29.35
C ILE A 110 1.24 2.95 -28.57
N PRO A 111 2.26 2.37 -29.21
CA PRO A 111 3.20 1.47 -28.54
C PRO A 111 4.04 2.21 -27.50
N THR A 112 4.57 1.46 -26.54
CA THR A 112 5.49 1.98 -25.53
C THR A 112 6.76 2.49 -26.21
N ASP A 113 7.16 3.72 -25.85
CA ASP A 113 8.36 4.39 -26.34
C ASP A 113 9.44 4.35 -25.27
N PRO A 114 10.67 3.86 -25.55
CA PRO A 114 11.76 3.84 -24.57
C PRO A 114 12.16 5.23 -24.06
N GLN A 115 11.79 6.29 -24.78
CA GLN A 115 12.03 7.69 -24.38
C GLN A 115 10.83 8.32 -23.65
N ALA A 116 9.76 7.56 -23.37
CA ALA A 116 8.61 8.09 -22.69
C ALA A 116 8.93 8.47 -21.23
N LEU A 117 8.36 9.59 -20.81
CA LEU A 117 8.43 10.02 -19.42
C LEU A 117 7.45 9.23 -18.56
N PHE A 118 7.89 8.86 -17.37
CA PHE A 118 7.08 8.14 -16.39
C PHE A 118 6.92 8.93 -15.10
N ASN A 119 5.78 8.75 -14.45
CA ASN A 119 5.65 9.15 -13.08
C ASN A 119 6.42 8.15 -12.19
N ILE A 120 7.55 8.59 -11.65
CA ILE A 120 8.45 7.75 -10.85
C ILE A 120 7.93 7.48 -9.42
N GLY A 121 6.79 8.06 -9.04
CA GLY A 121 6.16 7.82 -7.74
C GLY A 121 7.15 7.97 -6.57
N SER A 122 7.23 6.94 -5.77
CA SER A 122 8.06 6.94 -4.55
C SER A 122 9.58 6.96 -4.78
N ILE A 123 10.06 6.73 -5.99
CA ILE A 123 11.49 6.95 -6.33
C ILE A 123 11.86 8.42 -6.07
N SER A 124 10.90 9.36 -6.18
CA SER A 124 11.10 10.76 -5.82
C SER A 124 11.65 10.99 -4.41
N LYS A 125 11.42 10.05 -3.48
CA LYS A 125 11.96 10.12 -2.12
C LYS A 125 13.50 10.05 -2.08
N LEU A 126 14.13 9.40 -3.03
CA LEU A 126 15.60 9.38 -3.14
C LEU A 126 16.14 10.81 -3.34
N TYR A 127 15.53 11.59 -4.22
CA TYR A 127 15.94 12.98 -4.45
C TYR A 127 15.74 13.84 -3.20
N VAL A 128 14.66 13.64 -2.45
CA VAL A 128 14.43 14.32 -1.18
C VAL A 128 15.49 13.91 -0.15
N ALA A 129 15.81 12.63 -0.02
CA ALA A 129 16.83 12.15 0.93
C ALA A 129 18.22 12.72 0.60
N VAL A 130 18.61 12.75 -0.69
CA VAL A 130 19.86 13.36 -1.14
C VAL A 130 19.86 14.86 -0.84
N ALA A 131 18.75 15.56 -1.12
CA ALA A 131 18.63 17.00 -0.84
C ALA A 131 18.78 17.30 0.66
N ILE A 132 18.08 16.55 1.53
CA ILE A 132 18.21 16.68 2.98
C ILE A 132 19.67 16.42 3.42
N THR A 133 20.33 15.40 2.87
CA THR A 133 21.73 15.09 3.20
C THR A 133 22.67 16.24 2.81
N LYS A 134 22.44 16.87 1.66
CA LYS A 134 23.20 18.08 1.25
C LYS A 134 22.95 19.23 2.21
N LEU A 135 21.69 19.49 2.59
CA LEU A 135 21.35 20.54 3.55
C LEU A 135 21.95 20.29 4.95
N VAL A 136 22.09 19.03 5.35
CA VAL A 136 22.79 18.65 6.58
C VAL A 136 24.30 18.91 6.45
N LYS A 137 24.90 18.52 5.33
CA LYS A 137 26.31 18.81 5.05
C LYS A 137 26.61 20.32 5.10
N ASP A 138 25.70 21.12 4.55
CA ASP A 138 25.81 22.58 4.50
C ASP A 138 25.36 23.27 5.81
N LYS A 139 25.09 22.48 6.87
CA LYS A 139 24.69 22.92 8.24
C LYS A 139 23.36 23.69 8.30
N HIS A 140 22.53 23.59 7.29
CA HIS A 140 21.16 24.12 7.32
C HIS A 140 20.22 23.23 8.12
N LEU A 141 20.50 21.93 8.16
CA LEU A 141 19.74 20.93 8.91
C LEU A 141 20.66 20.08 9.80
N SER A 142 20.10 19.38 10.78
CA SER A 142 20.79 18.38 11.59
C SER A 142 19.99 17.10 11.64
N LEU A 143 20.64 15.95 11.43
CA LEU A 143 20.00 14.64 11.50
C LEU A 143 19.49 14.30 12.88
N ASP A 144 20.04 14.89 13.92
CA ASP A 144 19.76 14.57 15.33
C ASP A 144 18.73 15.54 15.95
N LYS A 145 18.39 16.65 15.28
CA LYS A 145 17.26 17.48 15.65
C LYS A 145 15.95 16.75 15.44
N THR A 146 15.00 17.03 16.34
CA THR A 146 13.70 16.35 16.38
C THR A 146 12.65 17.01 15.50
N LEU A 147 11.55 16.30 15.30
CA LEU A 147 10.36 16.86 14.66
C LEU A 147 9.85 18.08 15.42
N ALA A 148 9.86 18.03 16.75
CA ALA A 148 9.48 19.15 17.63
C ALA A 148 10.38 20.38 17.45
N ASP A 149 11.69 20.20 17.21
CA ASP A 149 12.61 21.31 16.94
C ASP A 149 12.28 22.04 15.62
N TYR A 150 11.82 21.30 14.61
CA TYR A 150 11.51 21.83 13.30
C TYR A 150 10.06 22.29 13.14
N PHE A 151 9.13 21.61 13.80
CA PHE A 151 7.69 21.83 13.74
C PHE A 151 7.08 21.77 15.15
N PRO A 152 7.34 22.79 15.99
CA PRO A 152 6.82 22.82 17.36
C PRO A 152 5.28 22.78 17.40
N GLU A 153 4.61 23.22 16.34
CA GLU A 153 3.17 23.16 16.16
C GLU A 153 2.60 21.75 16.04
N LEU A 154 3.45 20.74 15.78
CA LEU A 154 3.04 19.33 15.68
C LEU A 154 3.22 18.58 17.02
N VAL A 155 3.77 19.22 18.03
CA VAL A 155 3.85 18.66 19.39
C VAL A 155 2.43 18.45 19.92
N GLY A 156 2.18 17.24 20.45
CA GLY A 156 0.85 16.84 20.89
C GLY A 156 -0.08 16.34 19.79
N ARG A 157 0.21 16.65 18.50
CA ARG A 157 -0.56 16.17 17.36
C ARG A 157 0.10 14.97 16.67
N ILE A 158 1.43 14.87 16.74
CA ILE A 158 2.20 13.68 16.36
C ILE A 158 2.82 13.10 17.61
N GLN A 159 2.43 11.88 17.94
CA GLN A 159 2.95 11.19 19.13
C GLN A 159 4.46 11.01 19.04
N ASN A 160 5.18 11.31 20.13
CA ASN A 160 6.64 11.26 20.22
C ASN A 160 7.40 12.28 19.34
N ALA A 161 6.79 13.40 18.94
CA ALA A 161 7.44 14.42 18.10
C ALA A 161 8.81 14.87 18.66
N GLU A 162 8.97 14.91 19.99
CA GLU A 162 10.20 15.29 20.69
C GLU A 162 11.31 14.22 20.64
N LYS A 163 10.98 13.01 20.18
CA LYS A 163 11.91 11.87 20.06
C LYS A 163 12.17 11.45 18.62
N ILE A 164 11.33 11.91 17.70
CA ILE A 164 11.45 11.60 16.28
C ILE A 164 12.50 12.53 15.66
N THR A 165 13.68 12.01 15.37
CA THR A 165 14.73 12.78 14.72
C THR A 165 14.57 12.82 13.21
N LEU A 166 15.20 13.80 12.55
CA LEU A 166 15.26 13.88 11.08
C LEU A 166 15.81 12.58 10.47
N ARG A 167 16.80 11.97 11.11
CA ARG A 167 17.39 10.67 10.73
C ARG A 167 16.33 9.57 10.69
N LEU A 168 15.52 9.45 11.74
CA LEU A 168 14.48 8.43 11.85
C LEU A 168 13.38 8.61 10.80
N MET A 169 13.05 9.86 10.44
CA MET A 169 12.09 10.15 9.38
C MET A 169 12.59 9.70 8.01
N ILE A 170 13.84 10.03 7.66
CA ILE A 170 14.47 9.61 6.39
C ILE A 170 14.49 8.08 6.27
N GLN A 171 14.76 7.39 7.38
CA GLN A 171 14.88 5.93 7.45
C GLN A 171 13.54 5.20 7.56
N HIS A 172 12.41 5.90 7.63
CA HIS A 172 11.10 5.29 7.93
C HIS A 172 11.06 4.55 9.28
N ARG A 173 11.78 5.05 10.27
CA ARG A 173 11.85 4.51 11.63
C ARG A 173 11.24 5.43 12.68
N SER A 174 10.41 6.37 12.26
CA SER A 174 9.78 7.36 13.13
C SER A 174 8.59 6.83 13.93
N GLY A 175 7.88 5.82 13.39
CA GLY A 175 6.59 5.35 13.89
C GLY A 175 5.40 6.24 13.52
N ILE A 176 5.59 7.31 12.72
CA ILE A 176 4.50 8.19 12.27
C ILE A 176 3.54 7.42 11.35
N PRO A 177 2.21 7.44 11.60
CA PRO A 177 1.21 6.83 10.74
C PRO A 177 1.29 7.31 9.30
N ASN A 178 1.00 6.44 8.36
CA ASN A 178 1.04 6.76 6.94
C ASN A 178 -0.31 7.34 6.49
N TYR A 179 -0.37 8.59 6.09
CA TYR A 179 -1.61 9.28 5.72
C TYR A 179 -2.39 8.58 4.60
N THR A 180 -1.71 7.80 3.73
CA THR A 180 -2.40 7.09 2.64
C THR A 180 -3.27 5.92 3.11
N ASP A 181 -3.15 5.51 4.37
CA ASP A 181 -3.92 4.40 4.95
C ASP A 181 -5.26 4.86 5.54
N TYR A 182 -5.53 6.17 5.53
CA TYR A 182 -6.68 6.79 6.16
C TYR A 182 -7.56 7.55 5.15
N GLY A 183 -8.17 6.84 4.22
CA GLY A 183 -9.17 7.38 3.28
C GLY A 183 -8.60 8.29 2.18
N TYR A 184 -7.29 8.39 2.05
CA TYR A 184 -6.62 9.23 1.05
C TYR A 184 -7.05 8.91 -0.39
N TRP A 185 -7.24 7.65 -0.71
CA TRP A 185 -7.59 7.18 -2.06
C TRP A 185 -9.09 7.28 -2.36
N ASP A 186 -9.94 7.17 -1.32
CA ASP A 186 -11.39 7.22 -1.46
C ASP A 186 -11.89 8.67 -1.56
N ASN A 187 -11.24 9.58 -0.81
CA ASN A 187 -11.55 11.00 -0.79
C ASN A 187 -10.25 11.83 -0.77
N PRO A 188 -9.60 12.02 -1.94
CA PRO A 188 -8.33 12.70 -2.02
C PRO A 188 -8.36 14.12 -1.43
N PRO A 189 -7.44 14.46 -0.52
CA PRO A 189 -7.33 15.79 0.06
C PRO A 189 -7.09 16.86 -1.01
N LYS A 190 -7.71 18.04 -0.84
CA LYS A 190 -7.61 19.18 -1.77
C LYS A 190 -6.45 20.11 -1.46
N SER A 191 -5.81 19.93 -0.31
CA SER A 191 -4.71 20.77 0.13
C SER A 191 -3.64 19.98 0.88
N ARG A 192 -2.44 20.55 1.00
CA ARG A 192 -1.36 20.01 1.82
C ARG A 192 -1.76 19.87 3.28
N LYS A 193 -2.51 20.87 3.80
CA LYS A 193 -3.01 20.83 5.17
C LYS A 193 -3.94 19.63 5.38
N GLU A 194 -4.93 19.48 4.53
CA GLU A 194 -5.85 18.31 4.59
C GLU A 194 -5.11 16.98 4.47
N THR A 195 -4.05 16.90 3.64
CA THR A 195 -3.23 15.70 3.52
C THR A 195 -2.55 15.36 4.84
N LEU A 196 -1.98 16.34 5.54
CA LEU A 196 -1.31 16.12 6.81
C LEU A 196 -2.31 15.75 7.92
N GLU A 197 -3.49 16.37 7.94
CA GLU A 197 -4.55 16.08 8.92
C GLU A 197 -4.93 14.59 8.96
N LEU A 198 -4.81 13.85 7.86
CA LEU A 198 -5.08 12.41 7.82
C LEU A 198 -4.13 11.57 8.72
N ALA A 199 -2.99 12.13 9.11
CA ALA A 199 -2.00 11.43 9.94
C ALA A 199 -1.84 12.05 11.33
N LEU A 200 -2.54 13.16 11.63
CA LEU A 200 -2.45 13.82 12.92
C LEU A 200 -3.39 13.18 13.94
N ASP A 201 -3.06 13.34 15.21
CA ASP A 201 -3.85 12.88 16.37
C ASP A 201 -4.08 11.36 16.41
N LEU A 202 -3.28 10.61 15.64
CA LEU A 202 -3.29 9.15 15.60
C LEU A 202 -2.21 8.56 16.51
N PRO A 203 -2.43 7.35 17.05
CA PRO A 203 -1.39 6.65 17.80
C PRO A 203 -0.21 6.30 16.88
N ALA A 204 1.01 6.41 17.43
CA ALA A 204 2.19 5.96 16.68
C ALA A 204 2.15 4.44 16.46
N ASN A 205 2.60 4.00 15.29
CA ASN A 205 2.65 2.57 14.94
C ASN A 205 3.64 1.80 15.83
N PHE A 206 4.72 2.46 16.26
CA PHE A 206 5.76 1.95 17.16
C PHE A 206 6.55 3.13 17.73
N LYS A 207 7.38 2.90 18.75
CA LYS A 207 8.23 3.97 19.30
C LYS A 207 9.37 4.32 18.33
N PRO A 208 9.79 5.60 18.29
CA PRO A 208 10.86 6.04 17.42
C PRO A 208 12.13 5.20 17.57
N GLY A 209 12.61 4.64 16.44
CA GLY A 209 13.80 3.82 16.37
C GLY A 209 13.63 2.33 16.70
N GLU A 210 12.48 1.90 17.23
CA GLU A 210 12.27 0.49 17.58
C GLU A 210 12.04 -0.41 16.36
N ASP A 211 11.36 0.10 15.33
CA ASP A 211 11.00 -0.71 14.15
C ASP A 211 11.13 0.11 12.84
N TYR A 212 10.80 -0.52 11.73
CA TYR A 212 10.67 0.06 10.39
C TYR A 212 9.20 0.03 9.96
N GLY A 213 8.69 1.16 9.51
CA GLY A 213 7.35 1.28 8.94
C GLY A 213 7.31 2.36 7.88
N TYR A 214 7.16 1.95 6.61
CA TYR A 214 7.06 2.90 5.51
C TYR A 214 5.90 3.87 5.74
N SER A 215 6.18 5.17 5.68
CA SER A 215 5.18 6.21 5.85
C SER A 215 5.44 7.38 4.90
N ASN A 216 4.46 7.68 4.05
CA ASN A 216 4.48 8.86 3.20
C ASN A 216 4.46 10.16 4.00
N THR A 217 3.92 10.14 5.23
CA THR A 217 3.89 11.29 6.14
C THR A 217 5.30 11.76 6.48
N ASN A 218 6.26 10.85 6.66
CA ASN A 218 7.66 11.24 6.87
C ASN A 218 8.16 12.14 5.73
N TYR A 219 7.99 11.70 4.49
CA TYR A 219 8.51 12.42 3.33
C TYR A 219 7.65 13.64 2.95
N PHE A 220 6.40 13.66 3.35
CA PHE A 220 5.59 14.88 3.31
C PHE A 220 6.23 15.95 4.21
N LEU A 221 6.48 15.63 5.49
CA LEU A 221 7.09 16.55 6.46
C LEU A 221 8.52 16.94 6.05
N LEU A 222 9.33 16.02 5.53
CA LEU A 222 10.66 16.33 5.01
C LEU A 222 10.62 17.37 3.87
N ARG A 223 9.63 17.28 2.99
CA ARG A 223 9.41 18.26 1.91
C ARG A 223 9.00 19.62 2.45
N GLU A 224 8.08 19.67 3.42
CA GLU A 224 7.69 20.91 4.08
C GLU A 224 8.88 21.55 4.82
N LEU A 225 9.72 20.73 5.48
CA LEU A 225 10.93 21.20 6.13
C LEU A 225 11.91 21.83 5.14
N MET A 226 12.11 21.23 3.98
CA MET A 226 12.96 21.80 2.95
C MET A 226 12.48 23.19 2.52
N ASP A 227 11.19 23.35 2.20
CA ASP A 227 10.63 24.64 1.81
C ASP A 227 10.79 25.67 2.93
N LYS A 228 10.57 25.27 4.19
CA LYS A 228 10.72 26.13 5.37
C LYS A 228 12.16 26.63 5.57
N VAL A 229 13.14 25.76 5.44
CA VAL A 229 14.54 26.09 5.70
C VAL A 229 15.17 26.85 4.53
N LEU A 230 14.77 26.54 3.30
CA LEU A 230 15.28 27.20 2.11
C LEU A 230 14.68 28.59 1.90
N GLY A 231 13.42 28.82 2.32
CA GLY A 231 12.67 30.04 2.02
C GLY A 231 12.24 30.14 0.56
N TYR A 232 12.47 29.10 -0.24
CA TYR A 232 12.05 28.98 -1.64
C TYR A 232 11.73 27.52 -1.95
N SER A 233 11.21 27.24 -3.16
CA SER A 233 10.76 25.90 -3.54
C SER A 233 11.86 24.85 -3.48
N ARG A 234 11.62 23.74 -2.75
CA ARG A 234 12.47 22.54 -2.76
C ARG A 234 12.69 21.98 -4.18
N ASN A 235 11.72 22.18 -5.08
CA ASN A 235 11.83 21.71 -6.46
C ASN A 235 12.97 22.43 -7.19
N GLN A 236 13.08 23.75 -6.98
CA GLN A 236 14.20 24.53 -7.50
C GLN A 236 15.52 24.04 -6.93
N TYR A 237 15.61 23.83 -5.61
CA TYR A 237 16.82 23.29 -4.97
C TYR A 237 17.21 21.93 -5.55
N ILE A 238 16.27 20.99 -5.69
CA ILE A 238 16.52 19.67 -6.27
C ILE A 238 17.03 19.82 -7.72
N LYS A 239 16.40 20.67 -8.52
CA LYS A 239 16.82 20.92 -9.90
C LYS A 239 18.26 21.45 -9.95
N GLU A 240 18.58 22.50 -9.20
CA GLU A 240 19.87 23.18 -9.24
C GLU A 240 21.00 22.36 -8.60
N LYS A 241 20.71 21.67 -7.49
CA LYS A 241 21.74 21.01 -6.67
C LYS A 241 21.89 19.52 -6.93
N ILE A 242 20.94 18.90 -7.65
CA ILE A 242 20.95 17.45 -7.91
C ILE A 242 20.79 17.17 -9.41
N LEU A 243 19.66 17.59 -10.03
CA LEU A 243 19.36 17.19 -11.41
C LEU A 243 20.37 17.77 -12.39
N THR A 244 20.60 19.09 -12.33
CA THR A 244 21.52 19.78 -13.24
C THR A 244 22.97 19.27 -13.13
N PRO A 245 23.58 19.14 -11.93
CA PRO A 245 24.94 18.61 -11.81
C PRO A 245 25.10 17.15 -12.23
N LEU A 246 24.01 16.37 -12.24
CA LEU A 246 23.99 14.98 -12.69
C LEU A 246 23.53 14.84 -14.15
N GLU A 247 23.33 15.96 -14.86
CA GLU A 247 22.83 15.99 -16.24
C GLU A 247 21.51 15.24 -16.45
N LEU A 248 20.65 15.18 -15.43
CA LEU A 248 19.35 14.53 -15.48
C LEU A 248 18.30 15.44 -16.14
N ASN A 249 18.54 15.78 -17.40
CA ASN A 249 17.79 16.79 -18.15
C ASN A 249 16.34 16.38 -18.46
N ASN A 250 16.03 15.08 -18.39
CA ASN A 250 14.70 14.52 -18.62
C ASN A 250 14.00 14.09 -17.30
N THR A 251 14.42 14.68 -16.17
CA THR A 251 13.79 14.46 -14.87
C THR A 251 13.12 15.75 -14.41
N PHE A 252 11.82 15.70 -14.17
CA PHE A 252 10.97 16.85 -13.86
C PHE A 252 10.30 16.68 -12.51
N ASN A 253 10.04 17.77 -11.80
CA ASN A 253 9.35 17.74 -10.51
C ASN A 253 7.81 17.74 -10.67
N SER A 254 7.32 18.16 -11.81
CA SER A 254 5.88 18.16 -12.14
C SER A 254 5.64 18.06 -13.64
N LEU A 255 4.43 17.68 -14.03
CA LEU A 255 4.01 17.65 -15.43
C LEU A 255 4.01 19.04 -16.07
N ASN A 256 3.89 20.11 -15.29
CA ASN A 256 3.89 21.49 -15.80
C ASN A 256 5.28 21.96 -16.28
N GLU A 257 6.34 21.20 -15.97
CA GLU A 257 7.70 21.47 -16.43
C GLU A 257 8.02 20.72 -17.74
N VAL A 258 7.12 19.85 -18.18
CA VAL A 258 7.26 19.08 -19.42
C VAL A 258 6.55 19.87 -20.54
N ASN A 259 7.33 20.42 -21.46
CA ASN A 259 6.82 21.16 -22.63
C ASN A 259 6.52 20.18 -23.78
#